data_f84424fc3435709a0e60ac83d01747fb
#
_entry.id   f84424fc3435709a0e60ac83d01747fb
#
_cell.length_a   1.000
_cell.length_b   1.000
_cell.length_c   1.000
_cell.angle_alpha   90.00
_cell.angle_beta   90.00
_cell.angle_gamma   90.00
#
_symmetry.space_group_name_H-M   'P 1'
#
loop_
_entity.id
_entity.type
_entity.pdbx_description
1 polymer ?
#
loop_
_entity_poly.entity_id
_entity_poly.type
_entity_poly.pdbx_seq_one_letter_code
_entity_poly.pdbx_strand_id
1 'polypeptide(L)'
;MQRCGIAEVSSALESEEVALILALRESKDVEVTRLLLMAKDRGIRVRETSKNDMWRMSRFNEGEEPPPILALVGRDPDAGISEILSSGGLCWLLDGARYPVNIGFTIRTAEVSGAKAVFVDGKLSHAEKKSARRASMKAD
;
A
#
# COMPACT_ATOMS: atom_id res chain seq x y z
N MET A 1 -1.10 4.93 3.75
CA MET A 1 0.04 4.96 4.70
C MET A 1 0.48 3.53 5.01
N GLN A 2 1.78 3.28 5.25
CA GLN A 2 2.30 1.93 5.59
C GLN A 2 2.49 1.75 7.08
N ARG A 3 2.26 0.52 7.55
CA ARG A 3 2.68 0.02 8.87
C ARG A 3 3.55 -1.20 8.63
N CYS A 4 4.79 -1.17 9.07
CA CYS A 4 5.81 -2.17 8.74
C CYS A 4 6.24 -2.97 9.96
N GLY A 5 6.25 -4.28 9.83
CA GLY A 5 6.63 -5.21 10.91
C GLY A 5 5.47 -5.56 11.84
N ILE A 6 5.75 -6.54 12.69
CA ILE A 6 4.72 -7.19 13.55
C ILE A 6 4.06 -6.19 14.48
N ALA A 7 4.85 -5.35 15.17
CA ALA A 7 4.34 -4.43 16.18
C ALA A 7 3.43 -3.35 15.57
N GLU A 8 3.86 -2.70 14.47
CA GLU A 8 3.06 -1.67 13.81
C GLU A 8 1.79 -2.24 13.18
N VAL A 9 1.87 -3.43 12.57
CA VAL A 9 0.70 -4.10 11.96
C VAL A 9 -0.30 -4.55 13.03
N SER A 10 0.19 -5.04 14.18
CA SER A 10 -0.68 -5.38 15.30
C SER A 10 -1.46 -4.17 15.81
N SER A 11 -0.76 -3.06 16.04
CA SER A 11 -1.39 -1.79 16.46
C SER A 11 -2.38 -1.27 15.43
N ALA A 12 -2.03 -1.32 14.15
CA ALA A 12 -2.91 -0.89 13.08
C ALA A 12 -4.20 -1.73 13.00
N LEU A 13 -4.08 -3.04 13.16
CA LEU A 13 -5.25 -3.92 13.21
C LEU A 13 -6.20 -3.57 14.36
N GLU A 14 -5.70 -3.01 15.47
CA GLU A 14 -6.54 -2.64 16.62
C GLU A 14 -7.22 -1.28 16.47
N SER A 15 -6.55 -0.33 15.84
CA SER A 15 -6.91 1.10 15.92
C SER A 15 -7.12 1.81 14.57
N GLU A 16 -6.79 1.17 13.45
CA GLU A 16 -6.82 1.80 12.13
C GLU A 16 -7.66 1.00 11.12
N GLU A 17 -8.08 1.65 10.04
CA GLU A 17 -8.74 1.00 8.90
C GLU A 17 -7.65 0.39 8.00
N VAL A 18 -7.47 -0.93 8.08
CA VAL A 18 -6.50 -1.66 7.27
C VAL A 18 -7.15 -2.14 5.99
N ALA A 19 -6.66 -1.64 4.85
CA ALA A 19 -7.17 -1.97 3.53
C ALA A 19 -6.55 -3.26 2.94
N LEU A 20 -5.27 -3.48 3.21
CA LEU A 20 -4.53 -4.62 2.66
C LEU A 20 -3.38 -5.00 3.58
N ILE A 21 -3.15 -6.29 3.73
CA ILE A 21 -1.95 -6.84 4.36
C ILE A 21 -1.10 -7.56 3.32
N LEU A 22 0.19 -7.27 3.32
CA LEU A 22 1.21 -8.01 2.59
C LEU A 22 2.03 -8.85 3.58
N ALA A 23 2.20 -10.13 3.30
CA ALA A 23 3.01 -11.03 4.13
C ALA A 23 4.03 -11.78 3.27
N LEU A 24 5.19 -12.07 3.83
CA LEU A 24 6.16 -12.94 3.17
C LEU A 24 5.61 -14.35 3.05
N ARG A 25 5.65 -14.90 1.84
CA ARG A 25 5.15 -16.26 1.53
C ARG A 25 5.77 -17.36 2.40
N GLU A 26 7.01 -17.18 2.84
CA GLU A 26 7.77 -18.19 3.58
C GLU A 26 7.91 -17.85 5.08
N SER A 27 7.15 -16.87 5.58
CA SER A 27 7.21 -16.52 6.98
C SER A 27 6.64 -17.66 7.84
N LYS A 28 7.50 -18.21 8.70
CA LYS A 28 7.12 -19.22 9.70
C LYS A 28 6.89 -18.60 11.09
N ASP A 29 6.83 -17.28 11.16
CA ASP A 29 6.63 -16.55 12.41
C ASP A 29 5.20 -16.75 12.92
N VAL A 30 5.09 -17.20 14.16
CA VAL A 30 3.81 -17.49 14.82
C VAL A 30 2.97 -16.21 14.96
N GLU A 31 3.60 -15.07 15.25
CA GLU A 31 2.90 -13.78 15.37
C GLU A 31 2.37 -13.31 14.00
N VAL A 32 3.14 -13.49 12.92
CA VAL A 32 2.64 -13.20 11.59
C VAL A 32 1.42 -14.04 11.26
N THR A 33 1.47 -15.34 11.58
CA THR A 33 0.31 -16.24 11.37
C THR A 33 -0.91 -15.79 12.17
N ARG A 34 -0.72 -15.37 13.43
CA ARG A 34 -1.79 -14.83 14.27
C ARG A 34 -2.43 -13.59 13.66
N LEU A 35 -1.60 -12.63 13.19
CA LEU A 35 -2.09 -11.40 12.56
C LEU A 35 -2.85 -11.67 11.26
N LEU A 36 -2.40 -12.65 10.47
CA LEU A 36 -3.09 -13.05 9.24
C LEU A 36 -4.46 -13.68 9.52
N LEU A 37 -4.60 -14.46 10.59
CA LEU A 37 -5.88 -14.99 11.02
C LEU A 37 -6.82 -13.86 11.47
N MET A 38 -6.35 -12.93 12.29
CA MET A 38 -7.12 -11.74 12.69
C MET A 38 -7.58 -10.92 11.49
N ALA A 39 -6.71 -10.71 10.51
CA ALA A 39 -7.06 -10.01 9.28
C ALA A 39 -8.15 -10.73 8.50
N LYS A 40 -8.05 -12.05 8.37
CA LYS A 40 -9.04 -12.88 7.69
C LYS A 40 -10.42 -12.82 8.38
N ASP A 41 -10.44 -12.92 9.70
CA ASP A 41 -11.68 -12.85 10.49
C ASP A 41 -12.40 -11.50 10.34
N ARG A 42 -11.63 -10.43 10.08
CA ARG A 42 -12.15 -9.08 9.80
C ARG A 42 -12.45 -8.81 8.33
N GLY A 43 -12.28 -9.80 7.46
CA GLY A 43 -12.47 -9.64 6.02
C GLY A 43 -11.41 -8.78 5.32
N ILE A 44 -10.29 -8.50 5.98
CA ILE A 44 -9.19 -7.72 5.42
C ILE A 44 -8.47 -8.55 4.36
N ARG A 45 -8.23 -7.96 3.21
CA ARG A 45 -7.54 -8.62 2.11
C ARG A 45 -6.07 -8.87 2.46
N VAL A 46 -5.64 -10.11 2.28
CA VAL A 46 -4.24 -10.54 2.49
C VAL A 46 -3.64 -10.95 1.15
N ARG A 47 -2.40 -10.54 0.90
CA ARG A 47 -1.61 -10.96 -0.27
C ARG A 47 -0.24 -11.44 0.16
N GLU A 48 0.14 -12.60 -0.30
CA GLU A 48 1.50 -13.10 -0.15
C GLU A 48 2.44 -12.45 -1.18
N THR A 49 3.66 -12.16 -0.76
CA THR A 49 4.67 -11.52 -1.60
C THR A 49 6.05 -12.15 -1.40
N SER A 50 6.94 -11.97 -2.37
CA SER A 50 8.33 -12.41 -2.27
C SER A 50 9.14 -11.45 -1.38
N LYS A 51 10.28 -11.95 -0.81
CA LYS A 51 11.23 -11.13 -0.04
C LYS A 51 11.69 -9.90 -0.84
N ASN A 52 11.95 -10.08 -2.12
CA ASN A 52 12.42 -9.02 -3.01
C ASN A 52 11.35 -7.94 -3.29
N ASP A 53 10.09 -8.36 -3.46
CA ASP A 53 9.00 -7.41 -3.64
C ASP A 53 8.65 -6.71 -2.32
N MET A 54 8.68 -7.41 -1.19
CA MET A 54 8.51 -6.81 0.14
C MET A 54 9.56 -5.73 0.40
N TRP A 55 10.84 -6.02 0.14
CA TRP A 55 11.93 -5.06 0.28
C TRP A 55 11.72 -3.81 -0.58
N ARG A 56 11.26 -3.98 -1.82
CA ARG A 56 10.98 -2.85 -2.73
C ARG A 56 9.79 -2.01 -2.32
N MET A 57 8.83 -2.58 -1.60
CA MET A 57 7.60 -1.92 -1.20
C MET A 57 7.67 -1.30 0.19
N SER A 58 8.53 -1.83 1.08
CA SER A 58 8.67 -1.33 2.44
C SER A 58 9.54 -0.09 2.54
N ARG A 59 9.39 0.66 3.64
CA ARG A 59 10.17 1.87 3.96
C ARG A 59 11.61 1.61 4.41
N PHE A 60 12.05 0.36 4.38
CA PHE A 60 13.37 -0.02 4.89
C PHE A 60 14.50 0.51 4.01
N ASN A 61 15.62 0.87 4.65
CA ASN A 61 16.83 1.34 4.00
C ASN A 61 17.63 0.19 3.39
N GLU A 62 18.51 0.52 2.48
CA GLU A 62 19.42 -0.43 1.86
C GLU A 62 20.29 -1.13 2.94
N GLY A 63 20.30 -2.46 2.94
CA GLY A 63 21.02 -3.28 3.92
C GLY A 63 20.16 -3.84 5.06
N GLU A 64 18.94 -3.38 5.25
CA GLU A 64 18.02 -3.94 6.25
C GLU A 64 17.22 -5.11 5.67
N GLU A 65 16.87 -6.07 6.51
CA GLU A 65 15.95 -7.14 6.08
C GLU A 65 14.52 -6.62 5.93
N PRO A 66 13.80 -7.02 4.88
CA PRO A 66 12.42 -6.60 4.71
C PRO A 66 11.55 -7.14 5.86
N PRO A 67 10.52 -6.39 6.26
CA PRO A 67 9.61 -6.85 7.31
C PRO A 67 8.88 -8.11 6.87
N PRO A 68 8.57 -9.03 7.79
CA PRO A 68 7.83 -10.24 7.46
C PRO A 68 6.37 -9.95 7.08
N ILE A 69 5.85 -8.81 7.52
CA ILE A 69 4.47 -8.36 7.30
C ILE A 69 4.41 -6.84 7.17
N LEU A 70 3.49 -6.35 6.35
CA LEU A 70 3.24 -4.93 6.12
C LEU A 70 1.74 -4.71 5.94
N ALA A 71 1.17 -3.70 6.57
CA ALA A 71 -0.20 -3.26 6.36
C ALA A 71 -0.26 -1.93 5.59
N LEU A 72 -1.21 -1.81 4.69
CA LEU A 72 -1.64 -0.55 4.10
C LEU A 72 -2.90 -0.10 4.83
N VAL A 73 -2.82 1.06 5.48
CA VAL A 73 -3.93 1.67 6.20
C VAL A 73 -4.55 2.80 5.39
N GLY A 74 -5.86 2.96 5.54
CA GLY A 74 -6.66 3.87 4.78
C GLY A 74 -7.56 3.14 3.77
N ARG A 75 -8.09 3.85 2.78
CA ARG A 75 -9.03 3.29 1.83
C ARG A 75 -8.46 2.15 1.00
N ASP A 76 -9.36 1.26 0.58
CA ASP A 76 -9.05 0.23 -0.41
C ASP A 76 -8.50 0.90 -1.69
N PRO A 77 -7.29 0.52 -2.14
CA PRO A 77 -6.71 1.05 -3.37
C PRO A 77 -7.52 0.72 -4.64
N ASP A 78 -8.46 -0.18 -4.56
CA ASP A 78 -9.36 -0.55 -5.65
C ASP A 78 -10.79 0.05 -5.50
N ALA A 79 -10.98 1.02 -4.58
CA ALA A 79 -12.24 1.72 -4.39
C ALA A 79 -12.72 2.42 -5.69
N GLY A 80 -14.02 2.37 -5.92
CA GLY A 80 -14.63 2.96 -7.12
C GLY A 80 -14.57 4.49 -7.14
N ILE A 81 -14.48 5.10 -8.32
CA ILE A 81 -14.43 6.56 -8.48
C ILE A 81 -15.59 7.26 -7.78
N SER A 82 -16.81 6.76 -7.94
CA SER A 82 -18.00 7.34 -7.33
C SER A 82 -17.95 7.32 -5.80
N GLU A 83 -17.44 6.24 -5.22
CA GLU A 83 -17.23 6.11 -3.78
C GLU A 83 -16.22 7.12 -3.25
N ILE A 84 -15.09 7.27 -3.97
CA ILE A 84 -14.05 8.23 -3.62
C ILE A 84 -14.59 9.66 -3.67
N LEU A 85 -15.27 10.03 -4.75
CA LEU A 85 -15.81 11.38 -4.94
C LEU A 85 -16.91 11.72 -3.95
N SER A 86 -17.79 10.77 -3.62
CA SER A 86 -18.88 10.98 -2.65
C SER A 86 -18.39 11.24 -1.23
N SER A 87 -17.20 10.78 -0.89
CA SER A 87 -16.62 11.00 0.45
C SER A 87 -16.02 12.39 0.66
N GLY A 88 -15.97 13.23 -0.39
CA GLY A 88 -15.36 14.55 -0.37
C GLY A 88 -13.85 14.54 -0.10
N GLY A 89 -13.25 15.71 -0.10
CA GLY A 89 -11.82 15.92 0.15
C GLY A 89 -11.03 16.23 -1.12
N LEU A 90 -9.74 16.51 -0.95
CA LEU A 90 -8.84 16.84 -2.05
C LEU A 90 -8.52 15.61 -2.90
N CYS A 91 -8.71 15.72 -4.20
CA CYS A 91 -8.30 14.71 -5.16
C CYS A 91 -7.40 15.35 -6.22
N TRP A 92 -6.39 14.63 -6.65
CA TRP A 92 -5.51 15.05 -7.74
C TRP A 92 -5.85 14.29 -9.02
N LEU A 93 -5.82 14.99 -10.15
CA LEU A 93 -5.91 14.39 -11.48
C LEU A 93 -4.57 14.57 -12.19
N LEU A 94 -3.97 13.47 -12.58
CA LEU A 94 -2.77 13.43 -13.44
C LEU A 94 -3.19 13.17 -14.87
N ASP A 95 -3.34 14.23 -15.64
CA ASP A 95 -3.65 14.14 -17.06
C ASP A 95 -2.36 13.95 -17.88
N GLY A 96 -2.37 13.03 -18.83
CA GLY A 96 -1.27 12.77 -19.75
C GLY A 96 0.02 12.23 -19.10
N ALA A 97 -0.01 11.78 -17.87
CA ALA A 97 1.16 11.23 -17.18
C ALA A 97 1.63 9.91 -17.82
N ARG A 98 2.87 9.87 -18.30
CA ARG A 98 3.42 8.75 -19.07
C ARG A 98 4.52 7.96 -18.35
N TYR A 99 5.20 8.58 -17.38
CA TYR A 99 6.36 7.98 -16.74
C TYR A 99 5.96 7.37 -15.38
N PRO A 100 5.99 6.03 -15.25
CA PRO A 100 5.51 5.33 -14.05
C PRO A 100 6.15 5.80 -12.74
N VAL A 101 7.46 6.09 -12.77
CA VAL A 101 8.19 6.57 -11.58
C VAL A 101 7.71 7.95 -11.14
N ASN A 102 7.47 8.86 -12.11
CA ASN A 102 6.95 10.19 -11.81
C ASN A 102 5.51 10.13 -11.28
N ILE A 103 4.68 9.25 -11.83
CA ILE A 103 3.35 8.97 -11.30
C ILE A 103 3.43 8.52 -9.83
N GLY A 104 4.33 7.57 -9.53
CA GLY A 104 4.55 7.11 -8.16
C GLY A 104 5.00 8.23 -7.22
N PHE A 105 5.93 9.08 -7.62
CA PHE A 105 6.34 10.24 -6.83
C PHE A 105 5.22 11.26 -6.64
N THR A 106 4.42 11.51 -7.66
CA THR A 106 3.27 12.41 -7.53
C THR A 106 2.23 11.86 -6.56
N ILE A 107 1.96 10.55 -6.58
CA ILE A 107 1.07 9.90 -5.61
C ILE A 107 1.59 10.11 -4.18
N ARG A 108 2.90 9.96 -3.95
CA ARG A 108 3.52 10.23 -2.65
C ARG A 108 3.35 11.68 -2.21
N THR A 109 3.59 12.63 -3.13
CA THR A 109 3.42 14.06 -2.85
C THR A 109 1.96 14.39 -2.53
N ALA A 110 1.02 13.79 -3.24
CA ALA A 110 -0.40 13.96 -2.98
C ALA A 110 -0.80 13.42 -1.60
N GLU A 111 -0.26 12.27 -1.20
CA GLU A 111 -0.49 11.70 0.14
C GLU A 111 -0.01 12.66 1.24
N VAL A 112 1.22 13.17 1.15
CA VAL A 112 1.78 14.13 2.10
C VAL A 112 0.98 15.44 2.14
N SER A 113 0.39 15.85 1.01
CA SER A 113 -0.48 17.05 0.95
C SER A 113 -1.90 16.80 1.48
N GLY A 114 -2.20 15.60 1.99
CA GLY A 114 -3.51 15.25 2.52
C GLY A 114 -4.56 14.92 1.44
N ALA A 115 -4.13 14.65 0.20
CA ALA A 115 -5.06 14.21 -0.83
C ALA A 115 -5.60 12.82 -0.51
N LYS A 116 -6.90 12.64 -0.74
CA LYS A 116 -7.59 11.35 -0.51
C LYS A 116 -7.44 10.38 -1.67
N ALA A 117 -7.21 10.89 -2.87
CA ALA A 117 -7.02 10.06 -4.05
C ALA A 117 -6.23 10.80 -5.13
N VAL A 118 -5.59 10.01 -5.98
CA VAL A 118 -4.96 10.46 -7.22
C VAL A 118 -5.57 9.67 -8.36
N PHE A 119 -6.20 10.37 -9.29
CA PHE A 119 -6.67 9.82 -10.54
C PHE A 119 -5.59 9.97 -11.60
N VAL A 120 -5.29 8.90 -12.29
CA VAL A 120 -4.29 8.93 -13.37
C VAL A 120 -5.00 8.64 -14.69
N ASP A 121 -5.07 9.66 -15.56
CA ASP A 121 -5.51 9.47 -16.93
C ASP A 121 -4.30 9.08 -17.78
N GLY A 122 -4.31 7.84 -18.25
CA GLY A 122 -3.25 7.33 -19.12
C GLY A 122 -3.38 5.81 -19.35
N LYS A 123 -3.04 5.41 -20.56
CA LYS A 123 -2.99 3.98 -20.93
C LYS A 123 -1.65 3.38 -20.46
N LEU A 124 -1.59 3.03 -19.19
CA LEU A 124 -0.43 2.32 -18.63
C LEU A 124 -0.58 0.82 -18.85
N SER A 125 0.48 0.18 -19.35
CA SER A 125 0.61 -1.27 -19.39
C SER A 125 0.63 -1.85 -17.97
N HIS A 126 0.41 -3.16 -17.85
CA HIS A 126 0.46 -3.83 -16.54
C HIS A 126 1.82 -3.64 -15.83
N ALA A 127 2.93 -3.70 -16.57
CA ALA A 127 4.27 -3.49 -16.03
C ALA A 127 4.48 -2.06 -15.52
N GLU A 128 3.98 -1.05 -16.25
CA GLU A 128 4.04 0.35 -15.85
C GLU A 128 3.18 0.63 -14.62
N LYS A 129 1.97 0.09 -14.56
CA LYS A 129 1.12 0.16 -13.34
C LYS A 129 1.82 -0.44 -12.13
N LYS A 130 2.48 -1.60 -12.30
CA LYS A 130 3.27 -2.23 -11.24
C LYS A 130 4.45 -1.37 -10.81
N SER A 131 5.12 -0.70 -11.74
CA SER A 131 6.24 0.21 -11.45
C SER A 131 5.77 1.46 -10.70
N ALA A 132 4.69 2.10 -11.14
CA ALA A 132 4.10 3.26 -10.45
C ALA A 132 3.67 2.91 -9.01
N ARG A 133 2.98 1.79 -8.83
CA ARG A 133 2.61 1.29 -7.49
C ARG A 133 3.81 1.09 -6.58
N ARG A 134 4.90 0.51 -7.09
CA ARG A 134 6.13 0.32 -6.29
C ARG A 134 6.75 1.64 -5.89
N ALA A 135 6.78 2.62 -6.77
CA ALA A 135 7.32 3.94 -6.47
C ALA A 135 6.45 4.70 -5.48
N SER A 136 5.12 4.54 -5.51
CA SER A 136 4.20 5.17 -4.56
C SER A 136 4.25 4.55 -3.16
N MET A 137 4.51 3.25 -3.05
CA MET A 137 4.50 2.53 -1.76
C MET A 137 5.66 2.91 -0.82
N LYS A 138 6.69 3.57 -1.32
CA LYS A 138 7.79 4.11 -0.49
C LYS A 138 7.48 5.50 0.09
N ALA A 139 6.22 5.91 0.08
CA ALA A 139 5.79 7.13 0.76
C ALA A 139 5.78 6.94 2.27
N ASP A 140 6.23 7.94 3.00
CA ASP A 140 6.09 8.03 4.45
C ASP A 140 4.69 8.51 4.82
#